data_17c3f05216d50377f531386a24ece7a7
#
_entry.id   17c3f05216d50377f531386a24ece7a7
#
_cell.length_a   1.000
_cell.length_b   1.000
_cell.length_c   1.000
_cell.angle_alpha   90.00
_cell.angle_beta   90.00
_cell.angle_gamma   90.00
#
_symmetry.space_group_name_H-M   'P 1'
#
loop_
_entity.id
_entity.type
_entity.pdbx_description
1 polymer ?
#
loop_
_entity_poly.entity_id
_entity_poly.type
_entity_poly.pdbx_seq_one_letter_code
_entity_poly.pdbx_strand_id
1 'polypeptide(L)'
;MTAMCTDPWDIGEDLTISRRNLPHWQVGGSTYFVDFRLHSDASRTGMLSPQERAIVKEAILFWHARKWTVHILTVMPDHVHILATPLQRRPGKWFPVPEILHSVKRRSSREINKARGREGTLWQSERWDRVVRNEREYDGAALYILGNALKAGLAKDPWEYDGVWREGQDLPAGVGDCPP
;
A
#
# COMPACT_ATOMS: atom_id res chain seq x y z
N MET A 1 10.33 2.66 -35.99
CA MET A 1 9.16 2.76 -35.09
C MET A 1 9.67 3.27 -33.76
N THR A 2 9.53 4.57 -33.53
CA THR A 2 10.02 5.26 -32.33
C THR A 2 8.99 5.03 -31.22
N ALA A 3 9.38 4.31 -30.17
CA ALA A 3 8.58 4.20 -28.97
C ALA A 3 8.40 5.61 -28.41
N MET A 4 7.17 6.12 -28.40
CA MET A 4 6.83 7.34 -27.70
C MET A 4 7.04 7.04 -26.20
N CYS A 5 8.06 7.69 -25.63
CA CYS A 5 8.25 7.78 -24.20
C CYS A 5 7.09 8.66 -23.70
N THR A 6 6.00 8.05 -23.26
CA THR A 6 4.94 8.77 -22.56
C THR A 6 5.53 9.22 -21.22
N ASP A 7 5.45 10.53 -20.96
CA ASP A 7 5.82 11.10 -19.67
C ASP A 7 5.06 10.33 -18.57
N PRO A 8 5.75 9.68 -17.61
CA PRO A 8 5.09 8.94 -16.54
C PRO A 8 4.21 9.80 -15.65
N TRP A 9 4.23 11.12 -15.85
CA TRP A 9 3.47 12.11 -15.10
C TRP A 9 2.29 12.69 -15.90
N ASP A 10 2.09 12.27 -17.14
CA ASP A 10 0.95 12.69 -17.96
C ASP A 10 -0.34 12.08 -17.39
N ILE A 11 -1.15 12.92 -16.77
CA ILE A 11 -2.48 12.59 -16.25
C ILE A 11 -3.44 12.60 -17.44
N GLY A 12 -3.37 11.56 -18.29
CA GLY A 12 -4.19 11.43 -19.48
C GLY A 12 -5.69 11.34 -19.19
N GLU A 13 -6.50 11.25 -20.26
CA GLU A 13 -7.98 11.32 -20.28
C GLU A 13 -8.73 10.21 -19.48
N ASP A 14 -8.02 9.26 -18.85
CA ASP A 14 -8.59 8.13 -18.09
C ASP A 14 -8.90 8.46 -16.62
N LEU A 15 -9.21 9.71 -16.29
CA LEU A 15 -9.56 10.12 -14.94
C LEU A 15 -10.95 9.59 -14.55
N THR A 16 -11.01 8.68 -13.61
CA THR A 16 -12.27 8.24 -12.97
C THR A 16 -12.31 8.73 -11.52
N ILE A 17 -13.36 9.48 -11.18
CA ILE A 17 -13.57 9.97 -9.81
C ILE A 17 -14.69 9.16 -9.16
N SER A 18 -14.36 8.41 -8.11
CA SER A 18 -15.34 7.79 -7.24
C SER A 18 -15.46 8.60 -5.94
N ARG A 19 -16.69 8.80 -5.44
CA ARG A 19 -16.94 9.51 -4.19
C ARG A 19 -17.56 8.55 -3.18
N ARG A 20 -16.90 8.44 -2.02
CA ARG A 20 -17.50 8.05 -0.75
C ARG A 20 -17.50 9.27 0.15
N ASN A 21 -16.76 9.26 1.28
CA ASN A 21 -16.58 10.44 2.13
C ASN A 21 -15.45 11.36 1.60
N LEU A 22 -14.51 10.80 0.83
CA LEU A 22 -13.41 11.52 0.18
C LEU A 22 -13.41 11.24 -1.34
N PRO A 23 -13.04 12.21 -2.19
CA PRO A 23 -12.88 11.98 -3.62
C PRO A 23 -11.64 11.10 -3.85
N HIS A 24 -11.82 10.00 -4.60
CA HIS A 24 -10.75 9.10 -5.01
C HIS A 24 -10.54 9.23 -6.51
N TRP A 25 -9.36 9.67 -6.88
CA TRP A 25 -8.97 9.88 -8.27
C TRP A 25 -8.29 8.61 -8.79
N GLN A 26 -8.79 8.05 -9.86
CA GLN A 26 -8.14 6.93 -10.54
C GLN A 26 -7.63 7.41 -11.89
N VAL A 27 -6.31 7.44 -12.01
CA VAL A 27 -5.58 7.81 -13.22
C VAL A 27 -4.73 6.60 -13.61
N GLY A 28 -4.94 6.10 -14.80
CA GLY A 28 -4.25 4.91 -15.29
C GLY A 28 -2.73 5.12 -15.34
N GLY A 29 -1.96 4.15 -14.84
CA GLY A 29 -0.49 4.19 -14.87
C GLY A 29 0.18 5.16 -13.90
N SER A 30 -0.59 5.93 -13.13
CA SER A 30 -0.01 6.86 -12.16
C SER A 30 0.41 6.18 -10.86
N THR A 31 1.42 6.76 -10.21
CA THR A 31 1.83 6.37 -8.86
C THR A 31 0.90 6.98 -7.82
N TYR A 32 0.59 6.20 -6.80
CA TYR A 32 -0.27 6.59 -5.68
C TYR A 32 0.49 6.53 -4.37
N PHE A 33 0.29 7.55 -3.56
CA PHE A 33 0.52 7.48 -2.13
C PHE A 33 -0.79 7.02 -1.47
N VAL A 34 -0.73 5.94 -0.71
CA VAL A 34 -1.88 5.31 -0.07
C VAL A 34 -1.65 5.21 1.43
N ASP A 35 -2.66 5.60 2.21
CA ASP A 35 -2.70 5.45 3.68
C ASP A 35 -3.99 4.74 4.08
N PHE A 36 -3.90 3.78 5.03
CA PHE A 36 -5.04 3.18 5.69
C PHE A 36 -4.69 2.78 7.13
N ARG A 37 -5.69 2.79 8.00
CA ARG A 37 -5.50 2.69 9.45
C ARG A 37 -6.31 1.57 10.07
N LEU A 38 -5.88 1.13 11.25
CA LEU A 38 -6.68 0.28 12.12
C LEU A 38 -8.00 0.99 12.46
N HIS A 39 -9.05 0.21 12.68
CA HIS A 39 -10.35 0.74 13.10
C HIS A 39 -10.19 1.55 14.38
N SER A 40 -10.94 2.66 14.50
CA SER A 40 -10.84 3.61 15.61
C SER A 40 -11.16 2.99 16.97
N ASP A 41 -11.84 1.85 16.98
CA ASP A 41 -12.04 1.02 18.17
C ASP A 41 -10.75 0.24 18.54
N ALA A 42 -9.60 0.91 18.39
CA ALA A 42 -8.28 0.35 18.65
C ALA A 42 -8.11 -0.09 20.12
N SER A 43 -8.91 0.45 21.06
CA SER A 43 -9.03 -0.10 22.41
C SER A 43 -9.44 -1.58 22.42
N ARG A 44 -10.17 -2.02 21.40
CA ARG A 44 -10.56 -3.43 21.17
C ARG A 44 -9.60 -4.17 20.25
N THR A 45 -8.93 -3.49 19.30
CA THR A 45 -8.07 -4.16 18.33
C THR A 45 -6.62 -4.23 18.77
N GLY A 46 -6.15 -3.31 19.63
CA GLY A 46 -4.72 -3.18 19.97
C GLY A 46 -3.85 -2.78 18.78
N MET A 47 -2.61 -2.41 19.05
CA MET A 47 -1.61 -2.16 18.02
C MET A 47 -1.16 -3.47 17.35
N LEU A 48 -0.69 -3.36 16.11
CA LEU A 48 -0.07 -4.49 15.41
C LEU A 48 1.27 -4.86 16.05
N SER A 49 1.41 -6.11 16.46
CA SER A 49 2.70 -6.68 16.87
C SER A 49 3.67 -6.77 15.67
N PRO A 50 4.98 -6.99 15.89
CA PRO A 50 5.93 -7.21 14.80
C PRO A 50 5.49 -8.32 13.83
N GLN A 51 4.98 -9.44 14.35
CA GLN A 51 4.49 -10.57 13.56
C GLN A 51 3.27 -10.19 12.71
N GLU A 52 2.37 -9.39 13.27
CA GLU A 52 1.19 -8.91 12.54
C GLU A 52 1.53 -7.87 11.48
N ARG A 53 2.55 -7.01 11.72
CA ARG A 53 3.09 -6.13 10.68
C ARG A 53 3.69 -6.93 9.52
N ALA A 54 4.36 -8.04 9.81
CA ALA A 54 4.86 -8.94 8.76
C ALA A 54 3.70 -9.51 7.92
N ILE A 55 2.61 -9.97 8.54
CA ILE A 55 1.40 -10.44 7.83
C ILE A 55 0.84 -9.35 6.90
N VAL A 56 0.77 -8.10 7.37
CA VAL A 56 0.29 -6.98 6.54
C VAL A 56 1.24 -6.71 5.38
N LYS A 57 2.55 -6.68 5.65
CA LYS A 57 3.59 -6.50 4.63
C LYS A 57 3.50 -7.57 3.55
N GLU A 58 3.41 -8.83 3.93
CA GLU A 58 3.22 -9.95 3.01
C GLU A 58 1.94 -9.83 2.18
N ALA A 59 0.81 -9.43 2.80
CA ALA A 59 -0.45 -9.23 2.09
C ALA A 59 -0.35 -8.14 1.01
N ILE A 60 0.41 -7.07 1.26
CA ILE A 60 0.67 -5.99 0.29
C ILE A 60 1.57 -6.49 -0.84
N LEU A 61 2.69 -7.13 -0.47
CA LEU A 61 3.72 -7.60 -1.40
C LEU A 61 3.26 -8.82 -2.22
N PHE A 62 2.28 -9.58 -1.75
CA PHE A 62 1.64 -10.63 -2.56
C PHE A 62 1.13 -10.11 -3.91
N TRP A 63 0.69 -8.86 -3.97
CA TRP A 63 0.21 -8.24 -5.20
C TRP A 63 1.30 -7.46 -5.95
N HIS A 64 2.53 -7.31 -5.39
CA HIS A 64 3.65 -6.72 -6.09
C HIS A 64 3.94 -7.50 -7.38
N ALA A 65 4.23 -6.80 -8.47
CA ALA A 65 4.42 -7.33 -9.83
C ALA A 65 3.24 -8.14 -10.41
N ARG A 66 2.10 -8.22 -9.70
CA ARG A 66 0.88 -8.91 -10.16
C ARG A 66 -0.27 -7.94 -10.46
N LYS A 67 -0.51 -6.99 -9.57
CA LYS A 67 -1.55 -5.97 -9.72
C LYS A 67 -1.02 -4.54 -9.57
N TRP A 68 0.08 -4.37 -8.87
CA TRP A 68 0.78 -3.10 -8.72
C TRP A 68 2.28 -3.30 -8.57
N THR A 69 3.06 -2.27 -8.86
CA THR A 69 4.45 -2.16 -8.44
C THR A 69 4.47 -1.39 -7.14
N VAL A 70 4.88 -2.02 -6.04
CA VAL A 70 5.14 -1.33 -4.78
C VAL A 70 6.55 -0.78 -4.85
N HIS A 71 6.73 0.53 -4.68
CA HIS A 71 8.05 1.17 -4.67
C HIS A 71 8.64 1.21 -3.27
N ILE A 72 7.80 1.60 -2.30
CA ILE A 72 8.16 1.64 -0.90
C ILE A 72 6.90 1.50 -0.04
N LEU A 73 7.03 0.87 1.11
CA LEU A 73 5.98 0.80 2.11
C LEU A 73 6.56 0.86 3.53
N THR A 74 5.72 1.29 4.46
CA THR A 74 5.96 1.17 5.90
C THR A 74 4.69 0.74 6.60
N VAL A 75 4.74 -0.39 7.30
CA VAL A 75 3.66 -0.88 8.17
C VAL A 75 3.94 -0.41 9.59
N MET A 76 3.23 0.60 10.04
CA MET A 76 3.30 1.13 11.40
C MET A 76 2.40 0.29 12.35
N PRO A 77 2.52 0.45 13.67
CA PRO A 77 1.69 -0.29 14.62
C PRO A 77 0.19 -0.08 14.45
N ASP A 78 -0.26 1.05 13.91
CA ASP A 78 -1.67 1.45 13.81
C ASP A 78 -2.11 1.83 12.40
N HIS A 79 -1.17 2.00 11.47
CA HIS A 79 -1.46 2.42 10.10
C HIS A 79 -0.40 1.93 9.10
N VAL A 80 -0.69 2.12 7.82
CA VAL A 80 0.17 1.69 6.71
C VAL A 80 0.31 2.80 5.69
N HIS A 81 1.52 3.04 5.24
CA HIS A 81 1.83 3.91 4.11
C HIS A 81 2.43 3.11 2.96
N ILE A 82 1.98 3.39 1.74
CA ILE A 82 2.45 2.71 0.53
C ILE A 82 2.63 3.75 -0.57
N LEU A 83 3.72 3.62 -1.33
CA LEU A 83 3.91 4.27 -2.62
C LEU A 83 3.91 3.18 -3.69
N ALA A 84 2.93 3.18 -4.58
CA ALA A 84 2.75 2.10 -5.56
C ALA A 84 2.09 2.58 -6.85
N THR A 85 2.41 1.90 -7.95
CA THR A 85 1.83 2.14 -9.28
C THR A 85 1.01 0.91 -9.69
N PRO A 86 -0.31 1.02 -9.91
CA PRO A 86 -1.12 -0.06 -10.45
C PRO A 86 -0.62 -0.54 -11.81
N LEU A 87 -0.59 -1.84 -12.03
CA LEU A 87 -0.24 -2.44 -13.30
C LEU A 87 -1.44 -2.44 -14.26
N GLN A 88 -1.13 -2.49 -15.55
CA GLN A 88 -2.12 -2.64 -16.59
C GLN A 88 -2.70 -4.06 -16.59
N ARG A 89 -4.00 -4.17 -16.43
CA ARG A 89 -4.74 -5.44 -16.48
C ARG A 89 -5.00 -5.90 -17.92
N ARG A 90 -5.23 -4.93 -18.81
CA ARG A 90 -5.42 -5.09 -20.26
C ARG A 90 -5.20 -3.72 -20.93
N PRO A 91 -4.96 -3.63 -22.24
CA PRO A 91 -4.72 -2.35 -22.91
C PRO A 91 -5.71 -1.25 -22.50
N GLY A 92 -5.21 -0.11 -22.02
CA GLY A 92 -6.00 1.03 -21.55
C GLY A 92 -6.77 0.82 -20.24
N LYS A 93 -6.57 -0.28 -19.50
CA LYS A 93 -7.23 -0.54 -18.22
C LYS A 93 -6.24 -1.02 -17.17
N TRP A 94 -6.23 -0.40 -16.02
CA TRP A 94 -5.38 -0.71 -14.87
C TRP A 94 -6.16 -1.40 -13.76
N PHE A 95 -5.45 -2.09 -12.89
CA PHE A 95 -6.05 -2.62 -11.67
C PHE A 95 -6.46 -1.44 -10.77
N PRO A 96 -7.74 -1.36 -10.33
CA PRO A 96 -8.16 -0.29 -9.43
C PRO A 96 -7.51 -0.41 -8.05
N VAL A 97 -6.94 0.68 -7.54
CA VAL A 97 -6.37 0.74 -6.17
C VAL A 97 -7.35 0.22 -5.11
N PRO A 98 -8.67 0.57 -5.15
CA PRO A 98 -9.66 0.01 -4.22
C PRO A 98 -9.76 -1.51 -4.22
N GLU A 99 -9.69 -2.15 -5.40
CA GLU A 99 -9.74 -3.62 -5.53
C GLU A 99 -8.53 -4.28 -4.86
N ILE A 100 -7.33 -3.71 -5.11
CA ILE A 100 -6.09 -4.23 -4.52
C ILE A 100 -6.14 -4.09 -3.00
N LEU A 101 -6.49 -2.90 -2.50
CA LEU A 101 -6.57 -2.64 -1.05
C LEU A 101 -7.67 -3.46 -0.36
N HIS A 102 -8.80 -3.71 -1.01
CA HIS A 102 -9.82 -4.61 -0.48
C HIS A 102 -9.23 -6.02 -0.24
N SER A 103 -8.49 -6.54 -1.22
CA SER A 103 -7.83 -7.85 -1.11
C SER A 103 -6.77 -7.86 -0.01
N VAL A 104 -5.94 -6.82 0.10
CA VAL A 104 -4.92 -6.66 1.15
C VAL A 104 -5.57 -6.62 2.54
N LYS A 105 -6.56 -5.74 2.74
CA LYS A 105 -7.28 -5.59 4.01
C LYS A 105 -7.98 -6.89 4.41
N ARG A 106 -8.64 -7.56 3.46
CA ARG A 106 -9.34 -8.83 3.72
C ARG A 106 -8.38 -9.94 4.14
N ARG A 107 -7.25 -10.12 3.41
CA ARG A 107 -6.26 -11.15 3.73
C ARG A 107 -5.64 -10.91 5.09
N SER A 108 -5.09 -9.71 5.33
CA SER A 108 -4.43 -9.37 6.59
C SER A 108 -5.38 -9.44 7.79
N SER A 109 -6.63 -8.93 7.66
CA SER A 109 -7.62 -9.04 8.72
C SER A 109 -7.93 -10.48 9.09
N ARG A 110 -8.09 -11.36 8.09
CA ARG A 110 -8.39 -12.77 8.33
C ARG A 110 -7.27 -13.46 9.10
N GLU A 111 -6.02 -13.28 8.67
CA GLU A 111 -4.86 -13.93 9.31
C GLU A 111 -4.62 -13.37 10.72
N ILE A 112 -4.70 -12.05 10.90
CA ILE A 112 -4.50 -11.41 12.21
C ILE A 112 -5.64 -11.78 13.18
N ASN A 113 -6.90 -11.74 12.74
CA ASN A 113 -8.03 -12.12 13.57
C ASN A 113 -7.96 -13.59 13.98
N LYS A 114 -7.53 -14.48 13.05
CA LYS A 114 -7.28 -15.89 13.37
C LYS A 114 -6.19 -16.05 14.44
N ALA A 115 -5.06 -15.35 14.30
CA ALA A 115 -3.97 -15.40 15.29
C ALA A 115 -4.39 -14.85 16.66
N ARG A 116 -5.28 -13.84 16.69
CA ARG A 116 -5.82 -13.23 17.92
C ARG A 116 -7.02 -14.00 18.52
N GLY A 117 -7.52 -15.05 17.86
CA GLY A 117 -8.74 -15.75 18.28
C GLY A 117 -9.99 -14.87 18.30
N ARG A 118 -10.08 -13.89 17.36
CA ARG A 118 -11.18 -12.92 17.30
C ARG A 118 -11.79 -12.83 15.90
N GLU A 119 -12.95 -12.19 15.84
CA GLU A 119 -13.65 -11.84 14.61
C GLU A 119 -13.86 -10.33 14.51
N GLY A 120 -14.36 -9.88 13.35
CA GLY A 120 -14.77 -8.50 13.12
C GLY A 120 -13.75 -7.68 12.33
N THR A 121 -14.02 -6.39 12.29
CA THR A 121 -13.28 -5.43 11.47
C THR A 121 -11.95 -5.08 12.12
N LEU A 122 -10.84 -5.20 11.35
CA LEU A 122 -9.51 -4.77 11.77
C LEU A 122 -9.18 -3.36 11.24
N TRP A 123 -9.52 -3.09 9.99
CA TRP A 123 -9.19 -1.85 9.30
C TRP A 123 -10.38 -0.91 9.20
N GLN A 124 -10.13 0.39 9.21
CA GLN A 124 -11.13 1.36 8.82
C GLN A 124 -11.61 1.11 7.39
N SER A 125 -12.88 1.39 7.11
CA SER A 125 -13.45 1.30 5.76
C SER A 125 -12.79 2.31 4.82
N GLU A 126 -12.53 3.50 5.34
CA GLU A 126 -11.91 4.59 4.62
C GLU A 126 -10.40 4.35 4.42
N ARG A 127 -9.89 4.98 3.40
CA ARG A 127 -8.47 5.13 3.09
C ARG A 127 -8.25 6.54 2.58
N TRP A 128 -7.03 7.00 2.67
CA TRP A 128 -6.60 8.19 1.96
C TRP A 128 -5.66 7.76 0.83
N ASP A 129 -5.95 8.19 -0.39
CA ASP A 129 -5.11 7.94 -1.56
C ASP A 129 -4.96 9.23 -2.37
N ARG A 130 -3.76 9.48 -2.83
CA ARG A 130 -3.38 10.65 -3.62
C ARG A 130 -2.52 10.23 -4.80
N VAL A 131 -2.84 10.76 -5.97
CA VAL A 131 -1.98 10.64 -7.16
C VAL A 131 -0.72 11.48 -6.93
N VAL A 132 0.42 10.88 -7.19
CA VAL A 132 1.74 11.54 -7.21
C VAL A 132 1.93 12.11 -8.62
N ARG A 133 2.19 13.42 -8.74
CA ARG A 133 2.11 14.13 -10.01
C ARG A 133 3.47 14.42 -10.64
N ASN A 134 4.55 14.32 -9.88
CA ASN A 134 5.90 14.62 -10.33
C ASN A 134 6.93 13.98 -9.40
N GLU A 135 8.20 14.00 -9.83
CA GLU A 135 9.33 13.44 -9.10
C GLU A 135 9.49 14.04 -7.70
N ARG A 136 9.33 15.36 -7.55
CA ARG A 136 9.42 16.03 -6.24
C ARG A 136 8.36 15.51 -5.25
N GLU A 137 7.13 15.28 -5.72
CA GLU A 137 6.07 14.68 -4.89
C GLU A 137 6.37 13.22 -4.57
N TYR A 138 6.99 12.50 -5.52
CA TYR A 138 7.42 11.11 -5.33
C TYR A 138 8.49 11.03 -4.23
N ASP A 139 9.56 11.81 -4.35
CA ASP A 139 10.64 11.85 -3.37
C ASP A 139 10.14 12.28 -2.00
N GLY A 140 9.29 13.31 -1.95
CA GLY A 140 8.67 13.76 -0.71
C GLY A 140 7.82 12.67 -0.05
N ALA A 141 7.06 11.91 -0.84
CA ALA A 141 6.26 10.79 -0.34
C ALA A 141 7.15 9.64 0.16
N ALA A 142 8.20 9.28 -0.59
CA ALA A 142 9.14 8.24 -0.21
C ALA A 142 9.86 8.58 1.10
N LEU A 143 10.38 9.80 1.22
CA LEU A 143 11.02 10.29 2.46
C LEU A 143 10.04 10.33 3.63
N TYR A 144 8.79 10.73 3.39
CA TYR A 144 7.74 10.71 4.41
C TYR A 144 7.48 9.29 4.91
N ILE A 145 7.33 8.31 4.00
CA ILE A 145 7.09 6.90 4.32
C ILE A 145 8.24 6.35 5.19
N LEU A 146 9.48 6.57 4.77
CA LEU A 146 10.67 6.14 5.51
C LEU A 146 10.79 6.82 6.87
N GLY A 147 10.50 8.12 6.94
CA GLY A 147 10.63 8.90 8.15
C GLY A 147 9.61 8.58 9.25
N ASN A 148 8.55 7.80 8.96
CA ASN A 148 7.50 7.54 9.96
C ASN A 148 8.02 6.74 11.16
N ALA A 149 8.80 5.68 10.93
CA ALA A 149 9.38 4.89 12.02
C ALA A 149 10.32 5.70 12.91
N LEU A 150 11.13 6.59 12.30
CA LEU A 150 12.04 7.50 13.04
C LEU A 150 11.24 8.50 13.89
N LYS A 151 10.24 9.15 13.30
CA LYS A 151 9.40 10.14 14.01
C LYS A 151 8.63 9.50 15.18
N ALA A 152 8.26 8.23 15.04
CA ALA A 152 7.59 7.47 16.09
C ALA A 152 8.56 6.90 17.14
N GLY A 153 9.88 7.09 16.98
CA GLY A 153 10.89 6.55 17.88
C GLY A 153 11.02 5.02 17.85
N LEU A 154 10.55 4.37 16.77
CA LEU A 154 10.54 2.92 16.64
C LEU A 154 11.86 2.36 16.09
N ALA A 155 12.67 3.19 15.46
CA ALA A 155 14.00 2.86 14.95
C ALA A 155 14.87 4.12 14.90
N LYS A 156 16.19 3.92 14.85
CA LYS A 156 17.18 5.00 14.63
C LYS A 156 17.52 5.16 13.16
N ASP A 157 17.42 4.08 12.41
CA ASP A 157 17.56 4.01 10.95
C ASP A 157 16.25 3.43 10.37
N PRO A 158 15.67 4.05 9.32
CA PRO A 158 14.45 3.53 8.69
C PRO A 158 14.60 2.08 8.22
N TRP A 159 15.80 1.67 7.81
CA TRP A 159 16.07 0.34 7.27
C TRP A 159 16.19 -0.75 8.34
N GLU A 160 16.36 -0.36 9.59
CA GLU A 160 16.32 -1.27 10.75
C GLU A 160 14.89 -1.58 11.21
N TYR A 161 13.90 -0.81 10.71
CA TYR A 161 12.52 -1.03 11.08
C TYR A 161 11.90 -2.18 10.27
N ASP A 162 11.44 -3.20 10.96
CA ASP A 162 10.87 -4.43 10.38
C ASP A 162 9.63 -4.22 9.49
N GLY A 163 8.92 -3.11 9.69
CA GLY A 163 7.75 -2.72 8.90
C GLY A 163 8.07 -2.08 7.54
N VAL A 164 9.32 -1.73 7.25
CA VAL A 164 9.74 -1.12 5.99
C VAL A 164 10.04 -2.17 4.94
N TRP A 165 9.76 -1.84 3.69
CA TRP A 165 10.22 -2.53 2.49
C TRP A 165 10.29 -1.55 1.31
N ARG A 166 11.26 -1.76 0.41
CA ARG A 166 11.40 -0.99 -0.84
C ARG A 166 11.65 -1.92 -2.02
N GLU A 167 11.33 -1.44 -3.21
CA GLU A 167 11.63 -2.10 -4.47
C GLU A 167 13.15 -2.38 -4.58
N GLY A 168 13.50 -3.57 -5.08
CA GLY A 168 14.87 -4.06 -5.14
C GLY A 168 15.35 -4.82 -3.90
N GLN A 169 14.56 -4.89 -2.81
CA GLN A 169 14.77 -5.84 -1.73
C GLN A 169 14.11 -7.18 -2.05
N ASP A 170 14.65 -8.26 -1.47
CA ASP A 170 14.03 -9.58 -1.56
C ASP A 170 12.60 -9.55 -1.00
N LEU A 171 11.70 -10.28 -1.66
CA LEU A 171 10.36 -10.48 -1.14
C LEU A 171 10.41 -11.37 0.10
N PRO A 172 9.56 -11.12 1.12
CA PRO A 172 9.45 -12.03 2.27
C PRO A 172 9.13 -13.46 1.83
N ALA A 173 9.65 -14.44 2.56
CA ALA A 173 9.36 -15.84 2.32
C ALA A 173 7.83 -16.07 2.29
N GLY A 174 7.34 -16.86 1.33
CA GLY A 174 5.91 -17.15 1.13
C GLY A 174 5.15 -16.18 0.24
N VAL A 175 5.75 -15.06 -0.19
CA VAL A 175 5.09 -14.14 -1.14
C VAL A 175 5.12 -14.69 -2.58
N GLY A 176 6.09 -15.53 -2.91
CA GLY A 176 6.28 -16.12 -4.25
C GLY A 176 5.46 -17.37 -4.55
N ASP A 177 5.05 -18.13 -3.55
CA ASP A 177 4.62 -19.53 -3.66
C ASP A 177 3.09 -19.75 -3.72
N CYS A 178 2.29 -18.73 -3.95
CA CYS A 178 0.85 -18.95 -4.10
C CYS A 178 0.52 -19.20 -5.57
N PRO A 179 -0.02 -20.39 -5.97
CA PRO A 179 -0.51 -20.62 -7.32
C PRO A 179 -1.67 -19.68 -7.66
N PRO A 180 -1.93 -19.44 -8.95
CA PRO A 180 -2.92 -18.50 -9.45
C PRO A 180 -4.36 -18.80 -9.00
#